data_3dbfdee5177ecccadbe32799d76dbe97
#
_entry.id   3dbfdee5177ecccadbe32799d76dbe97
#
_cell.length_a   1.000
_cell.length_b   1.000
_cell.length_c   1.000
_cell.angle_alpha   90.00
_cell.angle_beta   90.00
_cell.angle_gamma   90.00
#
_symmetry.space_group_name_H-M   'P 1'
#
loop_
_entity.id
_entity.type
_entity.pdbx_description
1 polymer ?
#
loop_
_entity_poly.entity_id
_entity_poly.type
_entity_poly.pdbx_seq_one_letter_code
_entity_poly.pdbx_strand_id
1 'polypeptide(L)'
;MSSSRYARDDDEETSGVGLALLVAASLLAGVLVILALMYAANFDGWRNAPKAPAGAATSADAQLAALGRSYLAIAGPANQQLDNDVNAFTTNEHSNLTAARANLRAEVATATRFDRQLAAIKFPAAIAAVARDLIQANQARGLVITRQARAKTLARMQALNAHHQAADAAVEAQVKRLRQALHLPPPSTS
;
A
#
# COMPACT_ATOMS: atom_id res chain seq x y z
N MET A 1 32.73 47.78 -43.45
CA MET A 1 31.77 46.80 -43.96
C MET A 1 32.24 45.44 -43.48
N SER A 2 31.63 44.94 -42.44
CA SER A 2 31.87 43.54 -41.97
C SER A 2 30.66 43.10 -41.19
N SER A 3 29.84 42.27 -41.81
CA SER A 3 28.61 41.67 -41.25
C SER A 3 29.00 40.45 -40.41
N SER A 4 28.83 40.54 -39.11
CA SER A 4 28.92 39.36 -38.22
C SER A 4 27.56 38.71 -38.11
N ARG A 5 27.42 37.46 -38.53
CA ARG A 5 26.26 36.61 -38.41
C ARG A 5 26.23 36.07 -37.01
N TYR A 6 25.17 36.36 -36.27
CA TYR A 6 24.80 35.61 -35.07
C TYR A 6 24.22 34.28 -35.49
N ALA A 7 24.95 33.22 -35.17
CA ALA A 7 24.37 31.86 -35.17
C ALA A 7 23.59 31.70 -33.87
N ARG A 8 22.32 31.29 -34.00
CA ARG A 8 21.41 31.00 -32.93
C ARG A 8 21.56 29.52 -32.67
N ASP A 9 22.11 29.16 -31.53
CA ASP A 9 22.09 27.79 -30.99
C ASP A 9 20.77 27.63 -30.23
N ASP A 10 19.74 27.13 -30.93
CA ASP A 10 18.47 26.66 -30.34
C ASP A 10 18.46 25.13 -30.40
N ASP A 11 19.25 24.45 -29.63
CA ASP A 11 19.14 23.00 -29.45
C ASP A 11 19.60 22.62 -28.05
N GLU A 12 18.71 21.89 -27.34
CA GLU A 12 18.90 21.13 -26.09
C GLU A 12 18.11 21.58 -24.85
N GLU A 13 16.77 21.67 -24.95
CA GLU A 13 15.94 21.69 -23.72
C GLU A 13 14.79 20.68 -23.72
N THR A 14 14.76 19.69 -24.61
CA THR A 14 13.65 18.73 -24.72
C THR A 14 13.93 17.36 -24.08
N SER A 15 15.14 17.11 -23.58
CA SER A 15 15.53 15.77 -23.08
C SER A 15 15.12 15.50 -21.62
N GLY A 16 14.94 16.54 -20.81
CA GLY A 16 14.69 16.36 -19.36
C GLY A 16 13.22 16.01 -19.01
N VAL A 17 12.27 16.50 -19.81
CA VAL A 17 10.83 16.33 -19.52
C VAL A 17 10.36 14.92 -19.84
N GLY A 18 10.90 14.30 -20.90
CA GLY A 18 10.54 12.94 -21.29
C GLY A 18 10.98 11.87 -20.30
N LEU A 19 12.15 12.04 -19.68
CA LEU A 19 12.66 11.09 -18.71
C LEU A 19 11.91 11.18 -17.37
N ALA A 20 11.54 12.38 -16.95
CA ALA A 20 10.75 12.60 -15.74
C ALA A 20 9.34 12.02 -15.86
N LEU A 21 8.72 12.11 -17.04
CA LEU A 21 7.39 11.51 -17.32
C LEU A 21 7.44 9.97 -17.34
N LEU A 22 8.50 9.36 -17.87
CA LEU A 22 8.67 7.91 -17.88
C LEU A 22 8.91 7.34 -16.48
N VAL A 23 9.66 8.02 -15.63
CA VAL A 23 9.89 7.61 -14.25
C VAL A 23 8.61 7.76 -13.41
N ALA A 24 7.83 8.83 -13.62
CA ALA A 24 6.55 9.03 -12.93
C ALA A 24 5.51 7.97 -13.32
N ALA A 25 5.44 7.58 -14.59
CA ALA A 25 4.53 6.52 -15.07
C ALA A 25 4.89 5.14 -14.51
N SER A 26 6.19 4.84 -14.36
CA SER A 26 6.65 3.58 -13.76
C SER A 26 6.39 3.50 -12.26
N LEU A 27 6.38 4.63 -11.56
CA LEU A 27 6.10 4.72 -10.12
C LEU A 27 4.61 4.55 -9.82
N LEU A 28 3.72 5.05 -10.70
CA LEU A 28 2.26 4.86 -10.61
C LEU A 28 1.85 3.39 -10.78
N ALA A 29 2.48 2.67 -11.71
CA ALA A 29 2.20 1.26 -11.93
C ALA A 29 2.55 0.38 -10.70
N GLY A 30 3.60 0.73 -9.95
CA GLY A 30 4.02 -0.02 -8.77
C GLY A 30 3.02 0.06 -7.61
N VAL A 31 2.47 1.25 -7.33
CA VAL A 31 1.51 1.46 -6.24
C VAL A 31 0.15 0.84 -6.57
N LEU A 32 -0.33 0.99 -7.80
CA LEU A 32 -1.58 0.37 -8.26
C LEU A 32 -1.52 -1.17 -8.25
N VAL A 33 -0.36 -1.75 -8.58
CA VAL A 33 -0.17 -3.21 -8.51
C VAL A 33 -0.24 -3.71 -7.07
N ILE A 34 0.37 -3.02 -6.10
CA ILE A 34 0.35 -3.43 -4.69
C ILE A 34 -1.07 -3.40 -4.12
N LEU A 35 -1.86 -2.39 -4.49
CA LEU A 35 -3.23 -2.22 -4.01
C LEU A 35 -4.23 -3.15 -4.71
N ALA A 36 -4.10 -3.38 -6.02
CA ALA A 36 -4.88 -4.36 -6.76
C ALA A 36 -4.64 -5.79 -6.24
N LEU A 37 -3.40 -6.10 -5.84
CA LEU A 37 -3.03 -7.37 -5.21
C LEU A 37 -3.73 -7.62 -3.88
N MET A 38 -4.05 -6.57 -3.13
CA MET A 38 -4.80 -6.69 -1.87
C MET A 38 -6.32 -6.82 -2.08
N TYR A 39 -6.88 -6.24 -3.14
CA TYR A 39 -8.33 -6.21 -3.40
C TYR A 39 -8.86 -7.52 -4.01
N ALA A 40 -8.22 -8.04 -5.05
CA ALA A 40 -8.69 -9.25 -5.74
C ALA A 40 -8.69 -10.51 -4.84
N ALA A 41 -7.80 -10.56 -3.85
CA ALA A 41 -7.69 -11.68 -2.92
C ALA A 41 -8.87 -11.85 -1.96
N ASN A 42 -9.66 -10.81 -1.74
CA ASN A 42 -10.72 -10.87 -0.72
C ASN A 42 -12.07 -11.36 -1.25
N PHE A 43 -12.36 -11.28 -2.56
CA PHE A 43 -13.72 -11.45 -3.03
C PHE A 43 -14.02 -12.79 -3.72
N ASP A 44 -13.10 -13.37 -4.50
CA ASP A 44 -13.38 -14.52 -5.34
C ASP A 44 -12.87 -15.88 -4.83
N GLY A 45 -11.84 -15.89 -4.00
CA GLY A 45 -11.24 -17.14 -3.48
C GLY A 45 -12.15 -17.93 -2.54
N TRP A 46 -13.11 -17.27 -1.91
CA TRP A 46 -13.99 -17.90 -0.90
C TRP A 46 -15.21 -18.59 -1.50
N ARG A 47 -15.68 -18.17 -2.65
CA ARG A 47 -16.88 -18.78 -3.28
C ARG A 47 -16.58 -20.08 -4.00
N ASN A 48 -15.32 -20.31 -4.40
CA ASN A 48 -14.90 -21.46 -5.20
C ASN A 48 -13.84 -22.34 -4.54
N ALA A 49 -13.59 -22.20 -3.24
CA ALA A 49 -12.71 -23.13 -2.54
C ALA A 49 -13.27 -24.55 -2.69
N PRO A 50 -12.51 -25.53 -3.19
CA PRO A 50 -12.95 -26.91 -3.26
C PRO A 50 -13.32 -27.36 -1.85
N LYS A 51 -14.54 -27.90 -1.69
CA LYS A 51 -14.98 -28.51 -0.44
C LYS A 51 -13.96 -29.60 -0.11
N ALA A 52 -13.11 -29.34 0.91
CA ALA A 52 -12.22 -30.36 1.43
C ALA A 52 -13.05 -31.58 1.81
N PRO A 53 -12.56 -32.81 1.54
CA PRO A 53 -13.23 -34.02 1.98
C PRO A 53 -13.46 -33.94 3.49
N ALA A 54 -14.64 -34.32 3.94
CA ALA A 54 -15.11 -34.23 5.33
C ALA A 54 -14.33 -35.20 6.25
N GLY A 55 -13.05 -34.91 6.46
CA GLY A 55 -12.33 -35.33 7.65
C GLY A 55 -12.62 -34.27 8.72
N ALA A 56 -13.08 -34.68 9.90
CA ALA A 56 -13.37 -33.76 11.00
C ALA A 56 -12.14 -32.86 11.24
N ALA A 57 -12.28 -31.56 10.91
CA ALA A 57 -11.25 -30.57 11.20
C ALA A 57 -10.92 -30.68 12.69
N THR A 58 -9.63 -30.74 13.04
CA THR A 58 -9.25 -30.72 14.44
C THR A 58 -9.72 -29.43 15.09
N SER A 59 -9.91 -29.41 16.39
CA SER A 59 -10.31 -28.18 17.09
C SER A 59 -9.36 -27.02 16.84
N ALA A 60 -8.07 -27.33 16.60
CA ALA A 60 -7.03 -26.35 16.25
C ALA A 60 -7.26 -25.76 14.85
N ASP A 61 -7.59 -26.57 13.84
CA ASP A 61 -7.86 -26.10 12.49
C ASP A 61 -9.12 -25.21 12.44
N ALA A 62 -10.16 -25.59 13.18
CA ALA A 62 -11.37 -24.80 13.31
C ALA A 62 -11.10 -23.43 13.98
N GLN A 63 -10.25 -23.41 15.00
CA GLN A 63 -9.82 -22.18 15.66
C GLN A 63 -9.01 -21.29 14.72
N LEU A 64 -8.06 -21.85 13.99
CA LEU A 64 -7.22 -21.12 13.02
C LEU A 64 -8.09 -20.52 11.90
N ALA A 65 -9.03 -21.28 11.38
CA ALA A 65 -10.00 -20.80 10.38
C ALA A 65 -10.87 -19.64 10.93
N ALA A 66 -11.26 -19.69 12.22
CA ALA A 66 -12.00 -18.59 12.86
C ALA A 66 -11.15 -17.32 12.98
N LEU A 67 -9.87 -17.46 13.34
CA LEU A 67 -8.91 -16.33 13.40
C LEU A 67 -8.66 -15.74 12.01
N GLY A 68 -8.53 -16.58 10.98
CA GLY A 68 -8.43 -16.14 9.60
C GLY A 68 -9.64 -15.31 9.16
N ARG A 69 -10.85 -15.76 9.49
CA ARG A 69 -12.08 -14.98 9.22
C ARG A 69 -12.09 -13.64 9.96
N SER A 70 -11.69 -13.63 11.24
CA SER A 70 -11.62 -12.39 12.02
C SER A 70 -10.63 -11.39 11.42
N TYR A 71 -9.47 -11.85 10.97
CA TYR A 71 -8.50 -11.02 10.25
C TYR A 71 -9.09 -10.47 8.94
N LEU A 72 -9.69 -11.32 8.10
CA LEU A 72 -10.26 -10.90 6.81
C LEU A 72 -11.40 -9.91 6.98
N ALA A 73 -12.19 -10.03 8.05
CA ALA A 73 -13.30 -9.11 8.35
C ALA A 73 -12.82 -7.67 8.62
N ILE A 74 -11.60 -7.49 9.14
CA ILE A 74 -11.01 -6.15 9.34
C ILE A 74 -10.13 -5.72 8.17
N ALA A 75 -9.45 -6.66 7.51
CA ALA A 75 -8.54 -6.37 6.40
C ALA A 75 -9.30 -5.91 5.14
N GLY A 76 -10.43 -6.54 4.81
CA GLY A 76 -11.23 -6.19 3.63
C GLY A 76 -11.66 -4.72 3.62
N PRO A 77 -12.42 -4.22 4.61
CA PRO A 77 -12.80 -2.81 4.68
C PRO A 77 -11.61 -1.85 4.76
N ALA A 78 -10.53 -2.23 5.47
CA ALA A 78 -9.34 -1.40 5.56
C ALA A 78 -8.65 -1.23 4.19
N ASN A 79 -8.50 -2.33 3.43
CA ASN A 79 -7.92 -2.29 2.09
C ASN A 79 -8.76 -1.43 1.15
N GLN A 80 -10.07 -1.63 1.11
CA GLN A 80 -10.95 -0.81 0.28
C GLN A 80 -10.84 0.68 0.60
N GLN A 81 -10.72 1.05 1.88
CA GLN A 81 -10.54 2.44 2.28
C GLN A 81 -9.15 2.96 1.90
N LEU A 82 -8.08 2.14 2.07
CA LEU A 82 -6.73 2.49 1.63
C LEU A 82 -6.67 2.73 0.11
N ASP A 83 -7.34 1.88 -0.68
CA ASP A 83 -7.44 2.07 -2.14
C ASP A 83 -8.08 3.41 -2.48
N ASN A 84 -9.17 3.79 -1.79
CA ASN A 84 -9.82 5.07 -1.98
C ASN A 84 -8.89 6.24 -1.60
N ASP A 85 -8.19 6.14 -0.46
CA ASP A 85 -7.28 7.17 0.03
C ASP A 85 -6.10 7.38 -0.92
N VAL A 86 -5.53 6.29 -1.47
CA VAL A 86 -4.43 6.33 -2.44
C VAL A 86 -4.89 6.86 -3.79
N ASN A 87 -6.04 6.43 -4.30
CA ASN A 87 -6.60 6.96 -5.55
C ASN A 87 -6.86 8.47 -5.45
N ALA A 88 -7.40 8.92 -4.31
CA ALA A 88 -7.60 10.34 -4.04
C ALA A 88 -6.26 11.10 -3.94
N PHE A 89 -5.22 10.49 -3.33
CA PHE A 89 -3.87 11.08 -3.29
C PHE A 89 -3.30 11.21 -4.71
N THR A 90 -3.30 10.15 -5.50
CA THR A 90 -2.80 10.14 -6.89
C THR A 90 -3.46 11.19 -7.76
N THR A 91 -4.76 11.41 -7.60
CA THR A 91 -5.49 12.46 -8.32
C THR A 91 -4.97 13.87 -7.98
N ASN A 92 -4.50 14.09 -6.76
CA ASN A 92 -4.15 15.42 -6.24
C ASN A 92 -2.65 15.68 -6.14
N GLU A 93 -1.78 14.65 -6.14
CA GLU A 93 -0.35 14.77 -5.82
C GLU A 93 0.46 15.65 -6.79
N HIS A 94 -0.06 15.93 -7.99
CA HIS A 94 0.59 16.78 -9.00
C HIS A 94 0.01 18.20 -9.09
N SER A 95 -1.15 18.44 -8.51
CA SER A 95 -1.90 19.69 -8.74
C SER A 95 -2.41 20.38 -7.48
N ASN A 96 -2.69 19.64 -6.40
CA ASN A 96 -3.36 20.18 -5.21
C ASN A 96 -2.69 19.72 -3.92
N LEU A 97 -1.71 20.50 -3.45
CA LEU A 97 -0.94 20.18 -2.24
C LEU A 97 -1.83 20.01 -0.99
N THR A 98 -2.88 20.83 -0.85
CA THR A 98 -3.76 20.77 0.32
C THR A 98 -4.57 19.48 0.33
N ALA A 99 -5.16 19.11 -0.80
CA ALA A 99 -5.91 17.86 -0.95
C ALA A 99 -4.99 16.63 -0.81
N ALA A 100 -3.82 16.63 -1.47
CA ALA A 100 -2.84 15.56 -1.35
C ALA A 100 -2.41 15.32 0.11
N ARG A 101 -2.18 16.39 0.88
CA ARG A 101 -1.86 16.27 2.32
C ARG A 101 -3.02 15.70 3.13
N ALA A 102 -4.27 16.06 2.79
CA ALA A 102 -5.45 15.53 3.47
C ALA A 102 -5.60 14.03 3.19
N ASN A 103 -5.38 13.60 1.95
CA ASN A 103 -5.45 12.20 1.54
C ASN A 103 -4.39 11.34 2.25
N LEU A 104 -3.14 11.80 2.34
CA LEU A 104 -2.10 11.13 3.12
C LEU A 104 -2.43 11.00 4.60
N ARG A 105 -3.10 12.00 5.20
CA ARG A 105 -3.55 11.88 6.61
C ARG A 105 -4.70 10.89 6.75
N ALA A 106 -5.61 10.82 5.79
CA ALA A 106 -6.68 9.83 5.76
C ALA A 106 -6.11 8.41 5.71
N GLU A 107 -5.12 8.18 4.87
CA GLU A 107 -4.40 6.91 4.76
C GLU A 107 -3.79 6.47 6.10
N VAL A 108 -3.08 7.38 6.80
CA VAL A 108 -2.54 7.10 8.14
C VAL A 108 -3.64 6.77 9.15
N ALA A 109 -4.78 7.48 9.08
CA ALA A 109 -5.90 7.23 9.98
C ALA A 109 -6.54 5.84 9.72
N THR A 110 -6.65 5.44 8.45
CA THR A 110 -7.14 4.11 8.05
C THR A 110 -6.22 3.00 8.57
N ALA A 111 -4.90 3.12 8.34
CA ALA A 111 -3.91 2.17 8.85
C ALA A 111 -3.93 2.08 10.40
N THR A 112 -4.03 3.21 11.09
CA THR A 112 -4.11 3.24 12.56
C THR A 112 -5.37 2.55 13.09
N ARG A 113 -6.49 2.68 12.40
CA ARG A 113 -7.74 1.98 12.74
C ARG A 113 -7.59 0.47 12.58
N PHE A 114 -7.01 0.05 11.46
CA PHE A 114 -6.72 -1.35 11.21
C PHE A 114 -5.79 -1.94 12.30
N ASP A 115 -4.72 -1.26 12.66
CA ASP A 115 -3.78 -1.71 13.70
C ASP A 115 -4.47 -1.94 15.05
N ARG A 116 -5.38 -1.03 15.44
CA ARG A 116 -6.15 -1.19 16.68
C ARG A 116 -7.08 -2.41 16.62
N GLN A 117 -7.74 -2.64 15.48
CA GLN A 117 -8.60 -3.80 15.28
C GLN A 117 -7.80 -5.10 15.27
N LEU A 118 -6.62 -5.09 14.61
CA LEU A 118 -5.72 -6.24 14.58
C LEU A 118 -5.21 -6.60 15.99
N ALA A 119 -4.83 -5.60 16.78
CA ALA A 119 -4.39 -5.80 18.17
C ALA A 119 -5.49 -6.37 19.08
N ALA A 120 -6.77 -6.16 18.74
CA ALA A 120 -7.91 -6.68 19.51
C ALA A 120 -8.16 -8.18 19.26
N ILE A 121 -7.68 -8.75 18.16
CA ILE A 121 -7.81 -10.18 17.86
C ILE A 121 -6.92 -10.98 18.82
N LYS A 122 -7.51 -11.97 19.49
CA LYS A 122 -6.80 -12.84 20.46
C LYS A 122 -6.08 -13.98 19.75
N PHE A 123 -4.97 -13.68 19.11
CA PHE A 123 -4.13 -14.68 18.47
C PHE A 123 -3.34 -15.53 19.48
N PRO A 124 -3.06 -16.81 19.16
CA PRO A 124 -2.03 -17.59 19.85
C PRO A 124 -0.65 -16.89 19.79
N ALA A 125 0.22 -17.14 20.77
CA ALA A 125 1.47 -16.39 20.96
C ALA A 125 2.33 -16.26 19.68
N ALA A 126 2.47 -17.34 18.90
CA ALA A 126 3.25 -17.34 17.67
C ALA A 126 2.66 -16.39 16.60
N ILE A 127 1.34 -16.43 16.40
CA ILE A 127 0.63 -15.56 15.43
C ILE A 127 0.58 -14.12 15.94
N ALA A 128 0.39 -13.94 17.25
CA ALA A 128 0.41 -12.62 17.89
C ALA A 128 1.76 -11.90 17.71
N ALA A 129 2.88 -12.62 17.66
CA ALA A 129 4.17 -12.04 17.33
C ALA A 129 4.19 -11.47 15.91
N VAL A 130 3.74 -12.24 14.93
CA VAL A 130 3.66 -11.79 13.52
C VAL A 130 2.69 -10.61 13.36
N ALA A 131 1.55 -10.63 14.07
CA ALA A 131 0.61 -9.51 14.06
C ALA A 131 1.23 -8.23 14.63
N ARG A 132 2.03 -8.32 15.70
CA ARG A 132 2.79 -7.17 16.23
C ARG A 132 3.81 -6.64 15.23
N ASP A 133 4.53 -7.53 14.52
CA ASP A 133 5.47 -7.12 13.47
C ASP A 133 4.76 -6.34 12.37
N LEU A 134 3.55 -6.76 11.96
CA LEU A 134 2.74 -6.02 11.00
C LEU A 134 2.33 -4.65 11.53
N ILE A 135 1.87 -4.56 12.77
CA ILE A 135 1.54 -3.26 13.41
C ILE A 135 2.75 -2.34 13.45
N GLN A 136 3.93 -2.84 13.79
CA GLN A 136 5.17 -2.04 13.79
C GLN A 136 5.53 -1.55 12.39
N ALA A 137 5.41 -2.39 11.37
CA ALA A 137 5.64 -1.99 9.98
C ALA A 137 4.66 -0.90 9.54
N ASN A 138 3.36 -1.02 9.85
CA ASN A 138 2.36 0.00 9.58
C ASN A 138 2.67 1.32 10.30
N GLN A 139 3.08 1.28 11.55
CA GLN A 139 3.48 2.47 12.31
C GLN A 139 4.69 3.17 11.68
N ALA A 140 5.71 2.41 11.28
CA ALA A 140 6.88 2.94 10.59
C ALA A 140 6.48 3.58 9.24
N ARG A 141 5.62 2.93 8.45
CA ARG A 141 5.02 3.49 7.24
C ARG A 141 4.25 4.77 7.53
N GLY A 142 3.43 4.79 8.57
CA GLY A 142 2.67 5.97 9.00
C GLY A 142 3.55 7.19 9.32
N LEU A 143 4.76 6.97 9.89
CA LEU A 143 5.73 8.06 10.11
C LEU A 143 6.26 8.63 8.79
N VAL A 144 6.54 7.78 7.79
CA VAL A 144 6.98 8.21 6.45
C VAL A 144 5.89 9.04 5.78
N ILE A 145 4.65 8.55 5.76
CA ILE A 145 3.50 9.23 5.17
C ILE A 145 3.22 10.56 5.90
N THR A 146 3.31 10.57 7.22
CA THR A 146 3.14 11.81 8.01
C THR A 146 4.21 12.86 7.66
N ARG A 147 5.46 12.43 7.44
CA ARG A 147 6.53 13.33 6.97
C ARG A 147 6.21 13.86 5.57
N GLN A 148 5.73 13.01 4.68
CA GLN A 148 5.31 13.38 3.32
C GLN A 148 4.14 14.38 3.35
N ALA A 149 3.14 14.16 4.20
CA ALA A 149 2.01 15.07 4.41
C ALA A 149 2.39 16.45 4.99
N ARG A 150 3.59 16.60 5.57
CA ARG A 150 4.14 17.88 6.05
C ARG A 150 4.95 18.63 5.00
N ALA A 151 5.16 18.07 3.82
CA ALA A 151 5.92 18.73 2.76
C ALA A 151 5.29 20.06 2.38
N LYS A 152 6.10 21.10 2.17
CA LYS A 152 5.63 22.46 1.89
C LYS A 152 5.29 22.70 0.41
N THR A 153 5.73 21.81 -0.47
CA THR A 153 5.50 21.88 -1.93
C THR A 153 5.20 20.48 -2.46
N LEU A 154 4.53 20.40 -3.62
CA LEU A 154 4.30 19.14 -4.34
C LEU A 154 5.62 18.45 -4.69
N ALA A 155 6.61 19.18 -5.21
CA ALA A 155 7.92 18.63 -5.54
C ALA A 155 8.61 17.97 -4.32
N ARG A 156 8.52 18.60 -3.13
CA ARG A 156 9.07 18.02 -1.90
C ARG A 156 8.28 16.80 -1.43
N MET A 157 6.97 16.78 -1.66
CA MET A 157 6.12 15.62 -1.37
C MET A 157 6.49 14.44 -2.26
N GLN A 158 6.62 14.67 -3.55
CA GLN A 158 7.01 13.65 -4.55
C GLN A 158 8.41 13.10 -4.29
N ALA A 159 9.36 13.93 -3.86
CA ALA A 159 10.70 13.47 -3.50
C ALA A 159 10.73 12.43 -2.35
N LEU A 160 9.62 12.25 -1.64
CA LEU A 160 9.49 11.25 -0.58
C LEU A 160 8.81 9.95 -1.06
N ASN A 161 8.33 9.87 -2.31
CA ASN A 161 7.61 8.70 -2.82
C ASN A 161 8.44 7.41 -2.73
N ALA A 162 9.73 7.45 -3.03
CA ALA A 162 10.58 6.26 -2.92
C ALA A 162 10.66 5.69 -1.49
N HIS A 163 10.67 6.56 -0.47
CA HIS A 163 10.63 6.14 0.93
C HIS A 163 9.27 5.55 1.31
N HIS A 164 8.19 6.12 0.78
CA HIS A 164 6.85 5.60 0.97
C HIS A 164 6.74 4.18 0.39
N GLN A 165 7.14 3.98 -0.86
CA GLN A 165 7.15 2.67 -1.51
C GLN A 165 7.99 1.62 -0.77
N ALA A 166 9.16 2.00 -0.26
CA ALA A 166 9.98 1.08 0.54
C ALA A 166 9.26 0.67 1.85
N ALA A 167 8.51 1.60 2.46
CA ALA A 167 7.71 1.31 3.64
C ALA A 167 6.49 0.43 3.32
N ASP A 168 5.85 0.62 2.16
CA ASP A 168 4.76 -0.24 1.65
C ASP A 168 5.25 -1.68 1.47
N ALA A 169 6.41 -1.88 0.83
CA ALA A 169 7.00 -3.20 0.65
C ALA A 169 7.27 -3.92 1.98
N ALA A 170 7.69 -3.17 3.02
CA ALA A 170 7.88 -3.73 4.35
C ALA A 170 6.57 -4.20 4.98
N VAL A 171 5.49 -3.42 4.85
CA VAL A 171 4.14 -3.81 5.30
C VAL A 171 3.65 -5.04 4.56
N GLU A 172 3.78 -5.06 3.22
CA GLU A 172 3.37 -6.19 2.39
C GLU A 172 4.06 -7.49 2.82
N ALA A 173 5.36 -7.44 3.13
CA ALA A 173 6.10 -8.60 3.61
C ALA A 173 5.48 -9.15 4.92
N GLN A 174 5.07 -8.29 5.85
CA GLN A 174 4.43 -8.73 7.10
C GLN A 174 3.00 -9.24 6.87
N VAL A 175 2.24 -8.63 5.96
CA VAL A 175 0.91 -9.13 5.55
C VAL A 175 1.03 -10.56 5.00
N LYS A 176 1.99 -10.83 4.12
CA LYS A 176 2.25 -12.18 3.60
C LYS A 176 2.55 -13.17 4.72
N ARG A 177 3.41 -12.80 5.67
CA ARG A 177 3.75 -13.64 6.84
C ARG A 177 2.53 -13.93 7.72
N LEU A 178 1.71 -12.92 8.00
CA LEU A 178 0.50 -13.10 8.82
C LEU A 178 -0.52 -14.00 8.11
N ARG A 179 -0.77 -13.79 6.81
CA ARG A 179 -1.66 -14.64 6.01
C ARG A 179 -1.17 -16.09 5.99
N GLN A 180 0.13 -16.30 5.83
CA GLN A 180 0.73 -17.65 5.89
C GLN A 180 0.54 -18.29 7.27
N ALA A 181 0.76 -17.54 8.36
CA ALA A 181 0.54 -18.02 9.72
C ALA A 181 -0.93 -18.35 10.03
N LEU A 182 -1.87 -17.72 9.31
CA LEU A 182 -3.31 -17.96 9.40
C LEU A 182 -3.81 -19.01 8.37
N HIS A 183 -2.91 -19.66 7.63
CA HIS A 183 -3.23 -20.57 6.52
C HIS A 183 -4.17 -19.95 5.47
N LEU A 184 -4.10 -18.64 5.28
CA LEU A 184 -4.84 -17.94 4.24
C LEU A 184 -4.07 -17.97 2.92
N PRO A 185 -4.75 -18.02 1.77
CA PRO A 185 -4.09 -17.95 0.49
C PRO A 185 -3.27 -16.65 0.38
N PRO A 186 -2.16 -16.64 -0.38
CA PRO A 186 -1.42 -15.41 -0.64
C PRO A 186 -2.36 -14.36 -1.26
N PRO A 187 -2.05 -13.06 -1.12
CA PRO A 187 -2.76 -12.03 -1.89
C PRO A 187 -2.71 -12.42 -3.37
N SER A 188 -3.84 -12.34 -4.08
CA SER A 188 -3.85 -12.64 -5.52
C SER A 188 -2.96 -11.65 -6.25
N THR A 189 -1.98 -12.18 -7.00
CA THR A 189 -1.25 -11.41 -8.00
C THR A 189 -2.07 -11.47 -9.28
N SER A 190 -2.92 -10.53 -9.52
CA SER A 190 -3.57 -10.34 -10.82
C SER A 190 -2.93 -9.19 -11.56
#